data_8e0c59f66bb62b81a20acf9dbbafc594
#
_entry.id   8e0c59f66bb62b81a20acf9dbbafc594
#
_cell.length_a   1.000
_cell.length_b   1.000
_cell.length_c   1.000
_cell.angle_alpha   90.00
_cell.angle_beta   90.00
_cell.angle_gamma   90.00
#
_symmetry.space_group_name_H-M   'P 1'
#
loop_
_entity.id
_entity.type
_entity.pdbx_description
1 polymer ?
#
loop_
_entity_poly.entity_id
_entity_poly.type
_entity_poly.pdbx_seq_one_letter_code
_entity_poly.pdbx_strand_id
1 'polypeptide(L)'
;MATTKGYVGLTSLKCYNAGMTYEVDREYFGVKIVVIGGGTGSFTLLSGLKKYTHSITALVNMVDDGGSTGMLRDELGVLPAGDVRQCLVALSSSPKVRDLFNYRFDEGSMKGHAFGNLFMAALEKMTGSFSQAVETASEVLGVNGRVFPITLDDTKLSLRLRDGTVVEGEHAIEVTNIPGDERPWLELSPPATINPHARQAILDADLVVVAPGLLYGSLAPALLVRGVTRALAETKAKKVYVCNLVTKPTQTDGFTVADFVDEIERFAGVSMDYVLYNNYRPPQELLDKYAHNGEYLVEWDEAELKKKHYYASGKHLIANGIRQHNKKADPLAALRSLIRHDSDKIARELMRIYFS
;
A
#
# COMPACT_ATOMS: atom_id res chain seq x y z
N MET A 1 0.67 28.09 50.06
CA MET A 1 1.33 26.77 49.97
C MET A 1 0.40 25.85 49.18
N ALA A 2 0.64 25.70 47.92
CA ALA A 2 -0.15 24.84 47.02
C ALA A 2 0.69 23.60 46.73
N THR A 3 0.23 22.43 47.15
CA THR A 3 0.85 21.14 46.96
C THR A 3 0.51 20.62 45.55
N THR A 4 1.50 20.60 44.67
CA THR A 4 1.48 19.94 43.39
C THR A 4 1.43 18.42 43.61
N LYS A 5 0.30 17.78 43.30
CA LYS A 5 0.22 16.31 43.15
C LYS A 5 0.88 15.89 41.84
N GLY A 6 2.01 15.21 41.94
CA GLY A 6 2.68 14.59 40.82
C GLY A 6 1.82 13.47 40.22
N TYR A 7 1.56 13.54 38.93
CA TYR A 7 1.02 12.43 38.14
C TYR A 7 2.13 11.38 37.96
N VAL A 8 1.95 10.23 38.60
CA VAL A 8 2.76 9.01 38.30
C VAL A 8 2.23 8.47 36.97
N GLY A 9 2.99 8.68 35.91
CA GLY A 9 2.67 8.12 34.59
C GLY A 9 2.84 6.60 34.61
N LEU A 10 1.77 5.87 34.27
CA LEU A 10 1.83 4.46 33.92
C LEU A 10 2.63 4.34 32.61
N THR A 11 3.78 3.68 32.68
CA THR A 11 4.73 3.58 31.55
C THR A 11 4.47 2.38 30.62
N SER A 12 3.53 1.47 30.94
CA SER A 12 3.22 0.31 30.10
C SER A 12 1.76 -0.11 30.19
N LEU A 13 1.18 -0.55 29.08
CA LEU A 13 -0.11 -1.23 29.00
C LEU A 13 0.12 -2.72 28.80
N LYS A 14 -0.42 -3.57 29.70
CA LYS A 14 -0.38 -5.02 29.54
C LYS A 14 -1.54 -5.48 28.70
N CYS A 15 -1.26 -5.96 27.50
CA CYS A 15 -2.25 -6.61 26.64
C CYS A 15 -2.13 -8.12 26.77
N TYR A 16 -3.27 -8.82 27.03
CA TYR A 16 -3.34 -10.27 27.13
C TYR A 16 -3.88 -10.85 25.84
N ASN A 17 -3.10 -11.71 25.18
CA ASN A 17 -3.61 -12.55 24.09
C ASN A 17 -2.96 -13.93 24.17
N ALA A 18 -3.76 -14.99 24.24
CA ALA A 18 -3.33 -16.40 24.21
C ALA A 18 -2.20 -16.77 25.18
N GLY A 19 -2.24 -16.30 26.44
CA GLY A 19 -1.30 -16.73 27.48
C GLY A 19 0.09 -16.09 27.46
N MET A 20 0.35 -15.16 26.55
CA MET A 20 1.57 -14.34 26.56
C MET A 20 1.24 -12.90 26.92
N THR A 21 1.97 -12.37 27.92
CA THR A 21 1.96 -10.92 28.26
C THR A 21 2.96 -10.19 27.36
N TYR A 22 2.48 -9.27 26.54
CA TYR A 22 3.33 -8.31 25.85
C TYR A 22 3.26 -6.98 26.58
N GLU A 23 4.38 -6.47 27.05
CA GLU A 23 4.48 -5.05 27.42
C GLU A 23 4.62 -4.26 26.13
N VAL A 24 3.58 -3.46 25.81
CA VAL A 24 3.64 -2.51 24.70
C VAL A 24 4.05 -1.18 25.29
N ASP A 25 5.25 -0.74 24.97
CA ASP A 25 5.78 0.53 25.43
C ASP A 25 4.93 1.68 24.87
N ARG A 26 4.55 2.67 25.69
CA ARG A 26 3.75 3.83 25.28
C ARG A 26 4.43 4.68 24.20
N GLU A 27 5.74 4.56 24.02
CA GLU A 27 6.51 5.25 22.98
C GLU A 27 6.03 4.88 21.58
N TYR A 28 5.50 3.66 21.35
CA TYR A 28 4.98 3.23 20.05
C TYR A 28 3.70 3.94 19.61
N PHE A 29 2.86 4.42 20.53
CA PHE A 29 1.57 5.03 20.18
C PHE A 29 1.68 6.42 19.53
N GLY A 30 2.84 7.06 19.65
CA GLY A 30 3.08 8.40 19.11
C GLY A 30 3.71 8.42 17.71
N VAL A 31 4.26 7.30 17.21
CA VAL A 31 4.97 7.26 15.93
C VAL A 31 4.03 7.51 14.76
N LYS A 32 4.30 8.56 14.00
CA LYS A 32 3.52 8.95 12.82
C LYS A 32 4.06 8.25 11.58
N ILE A 33 3.30 7.32 11.05
CA ILE A 33 3.70 6.53 9.89
C ILE A 33 2.81 6.89 8.69
N VAL A 34 3.42 7.28 7.61
CA VAL A 34 2.77 7.43 6.30
C VAL A 34 3.06 6.21 5.44
N VAL A 35 2.04 5.63 4.85
CA VAL A 35 2.15 4.51 3.89
C VAL A 35 1.66 5.00 2.53
N ILE A 36 2.54 5.02 1.54
CA ILE A 36 2.22 5.39 0.15
C ILE A 36 2.03 4.12 -0.67
N GLY A 37 0.91 4.02 -1.37
CA GLY A 37 0.60 2.90 -2.25
C GLY A 37 -0.89 2.66 -2.39
N GLY A 38 -1.25 1.45 -2.83
CA GLY A 38 -2.65 1.00 -3.00
C GLY A 38 -2.75 -0.51 -2.88
N GLY A 39 -3.96 -1.03 -3.00
CA GLY A 39 -4.22 -2.46 -3.12
C GLY A 39 -3.75 -3.33 -1.94
N THR A 40 -3.41 -4.57 -2.28
CA THR A 40 -3.12 -5.64 -1.30
C THR A 40 -1.85 -5.40 -0.49
N GLY A 41 -0.84 -4.72 -1.07
CA GLY A 41 0.41 -4.43 -0.37
C GLY A 41 0.19 -3.46 0.78
N SER A 42 -0.46 -2.34 0.52
CA SER A 42 -0.85 -1.37 1.55
C SER A 42 -1.76 -2.00 2.60
N PHE A 43 -2.76 -2.81 2.18
CA PHE A 43 -3.62 -3.55 3.11
C PHE A 43 -2.80 -4.39 4.10
N THR A 44 -1.79 -5.11 3.62
CA THR A 44 -0.95 -5.97 4.47
C THR A 44 -0.15 -5.15 5.48
N LEU A 45 0.49 -4.07 5.02
CA LEU A 45 1.25 -3.16 5.87
C LEU A 45 0.38 -2.53 6.96
N LEU A 46 -0.73 -1.90 6.57
CA LEU A 46 -1.66 -1.21 7.47
C LEU A 46 -2.25 -2.15 8.51
N SER A 47 -2.59 -3.39 8.11
CA SER A 47 -3.10 -4.42 9.02
C SER A 47 -2.10 -4.82 10.11
N GLY A 48 -0.81 -4.76 9.82
CA GLY A 48 0.25 -4.99 10.81
C GLY A 48 0.52 -3.76 11.67
N LEU A 49 0.73 -2.60 11.03
CA LEU A 49 1.12 -1.35 11.69
C LEU A 49 0.09 -0.85 12.71
N LYS A 50 -1.22 -1.04 12.46
CA LYS A 50 -2.28 -0.62 13.41
C LYS A 50 -2.20 -1.30 14.78
N LYS A 51 -1.39 -2.32 14.94
CA LYS A 51 -1.10 -2.97 16.24
C LYS A 51 -0.06 -2.22 17.04
N TYR A 52 0.72 -1.34 16.41
CA TYR A 52 1.84 -0.61 17.00
C TYR A 52 1.53 0.86 17.21
N THR A 53 0.80 1.49 16.30
CA THR A 53 0.44 2.91 16.41
C THR A 53 -0.95 3.18 15.83
N HIS A 54 -1.61 4.22 16.35
CA HIS A 54 -2.85 4.76 15.77
C HIS A 54 -2.59 5.97 14.86
N SER A 55 -1.34 6.48 14.86
CA SER A 55 -0.94 7.64 14.04
C SER A 55 -0.49 7.19 12.64
N ILE A 56 -1.32 6.38 11.98
CA ILE A 56 -1.07 5.87 10.62
C ILE A 56 -1.87 6.70 9.62
N THR A 57 -1.22 7.11 8.54
CA THR A 57 -1.88 7.72 7.39
C THR A 57 -1.56 6.91 6.13
N ALA A 58 -2.60 6.37 5.49
CA ALA A 58 -2.48 5.77 4.16
C ALA A 58 -2.68 6.84 3.09
N LEU A 59 -1.73 6.97 2.17
CA LEU A 59 -1.82 7.81 0.97
C LEU A 59 -2.03 6.91 -0.23
N VAL A 60 -3.22 7.02 -0.83
CA VAL A 60 -3.73 6.03 -1.77
C VAL A 60 -3.66 6.54 -3.20
N ASN A 61 -3.18 5.67 -4.09
CA ASN A 61 -3.20 5.90 -5.53
C ASN A 61 -4.64 6.07 -6.06
N MET A 62 -4.81 6.95 -7.06
CA MET A 62 -6.12 7.37 -7.58
C MET A 62 -6.28 7.15 -9.10
N VAL A 63 -5.51 6.22 -9.69
CA VAL A 63 -5.59 5.94 -11.13
C VAL A 63 -6.23 4.59 -11.46
N ASP A 64 -6.69 3.81 -10.46
CA ASP A 64 -7.34 2.51 -10.66
C ASP A 64 -8.58 2.66 -11.56
N ASP A 65 -8.57 1.99 -12.70
CA ASP A 65 -9.66 1.94 -13.66
C ASP A 65 -10.14 0.50 -13.93
N GLY A 66 -9.73 -0.44 -13.10
CA GLY A 66 -10.07 -1.85 -13.23
C GLY A 66 -11.44 -2.23 -12.65
N GLY A 67 -12.06 -3.26 -13.22
CA GLY A 67 -13.23 -3.96 -12.69
C GLY A 67 -14.35 -3.05 -12.17
N SER A 68 -14.79 -3.29 -10.92
CA SER A 68 -15.87 -2.52 -10.27
C SER A 68 -15.56 -1.02 -10.14
N THR A 69 -14.29 -0.66 -9.95
CA THR A 69 -13.86 0.74 -9.79
C THR A 69 -14.04 1.49 -11.10
N GLY A 70 -13.52 0.95 -12.20
CA GLY A 70 -13.65 1.55 -13.53
C GLY A 70 -15.10 1.68 -13.96
N MET A 71 -15.93 0.64 -13.80
CA MET A 71 -17.35 0.70 -14.14
C MET A 71 -18.08 1.84 -13.40
N LEU A 72 -17.87 2.00 -12.09
CA LEU A 72 -18.52 3.06 -11.32
C LEU A 72 -18.00 4.45 -11.70
N ARG A 73 -16.70 4.57 -12.02
CA ARG A 73 -16.13 5.81 -12.56
C ARG A 73 -16.78 6.22 -13.86
N ASP A 74 -16.92 5.30 -14.81
CA ASP A 74 -17.49 5.55 -16.13
C ASP A 74 -19.00 5.84 -16.08
N GLU A 75 -19.77 5.09 -15.26
CA GLU A 75 -21.21 5.23 -15.16
C GLU A 75 -21.66 6.42 -14.32
N LEU A 76 -20.97 6.66 -13.21
CA LEU A 76 -21.38 7.66 -12.22
C LEU A 76 -20.50 8.90 -12.17
N GLY A 77 -19.35 8.92 -12.85
CA GLY A 77 -18.39 10.03 -12.77
C GLY A 77 -17.83 10.23 -11.35
N VAL A 78 -17.61 9.14 -10.60
CA VAL A 78 -17.02 9.15 -9.26
C VAL A 78 -15.53 8.83 -9.32
N LEU A 79 -14.76 9.25 -8.31
CA LEU A 79 -13.35 8.91 -8.24
C LEU A 79 -13.13 7.42 -7.89
N PRO A 80 -11.96 6.84 -8.28
CA PRO A 80 -11.68 5.42 -8.07
C PRO A 80 -11.52 5.08 -6.59
N ALA A 81 -12.51 4.39 -6.01
CA ALA A 81 -12.57 4.08 -4.59
C ALA A 81 -11.98 2.72 -4.19
N GLY A 82 -11.54 1.88 -5.15
CA GLY A 82 -11.12 0.51 -4.89
C GLY A 82 -10.00 0.38 -3.86
N ASP A 83 -8.91 1.07 -4.08
CA ASP A 83 -7.74 1.06 -3.21
C ASP A 83 -7.98 1.81 -1.90
N VAL A 84 -8.70 2.93 -1.94
CA VAL A 84 -9.13 3.68 -0.74
C VAL A 84 -9.96 2.77 0.17
N ARG A 85 -10.94 2.07 -0.40
CA ARG A 85 -11.74 1.08 0.34
C ARG A 85 -10.87 0.01 1.00
N GLN A 86 -9.88 -0.53 0.29
CA GLN A 86 -8.98 -1.54 0.85
C GLN A 86 -8.18 -1.00 2.05
N CYS A 87 -7.70 0.24 1.99
CA CYS A 87 -6.99 0.89 3.10
C CYS A 87 -7.91 1.16 4.30
N LEU A 88 -9.14 1.63 4.06
CA LEU A 88 -10.17 1.81 5.10
C LEU A 88 -10.46 0.49 5.81
N VAL A 89 -10.67 -0.59 5.05
CA VAL A 89 -10.91 -1.94 5.57
C VAL A 89 -9.70 -2.46 6.36
N ALA A 90 -8.47 -2.19 5.92
CA ALA A 90 -7.26 -2.60 6.64
C ALA A 90 -7.16 -1.95 8.01
N LEU A 91 -7.51 -0.68 8.12
CA LEU A 91 -7.45 0.10 9.35
C LEU A 91 -8.71 -0.05 10.23
N SER A 92 -9.82 -0.61 9.71
CA SER A 92 -11.03 -0.84 10.50
C SER A 92 -10.78 -1.81 11.65
N SER A 93 -11.42 -1.54 12.80
CA SER A 93 -11.39 -2.38 14.00
C SER A 93 -12.39 -3.54 13.94
N SER A 94 -13.46 -3.44 13.14
CA SER A 94 -14.55 -4.41 13.09
C SER A 94 -14.36 -5.47 11.99
N PRO A 95 -14.19 -6.77 12.33
CA PRO A 95 -14.10 -7.84 11.34
C PRO A 95 -15.36 -7.96 10.48
N LYS A 96 -16.57 -7.84 11.08
CA LYS A 96 -17.84 -7.97 10.36
C LYS A 96 -18.03 -6.86 9.33
N VAL A 97 -17.65 -5.63 9.68
CA VAL A 97 -17.73 -4.50 8.76
C VAL A 97 -16.72 -4.67 7.62
N ARG A 98 -15.52 -5.18 7.93
CA ARG A 98 -14.53 -5.52 6.88
C ARG A 98 -15.05 -6.56 5.90
N ASP A 99 -15.71 -7.61 6.40
CA ASP A 99 -16.28 -8.66 5.55
C ASP A 99 -17.38 -8.10 4.65
N LEU A 100 -18.25 -7.22 5.19
CA LEU A 100 -19.30 -6.53 4.42
C LEU A 100 -18.69 -5.65 3.31
N PHE A 101 -17.69 -4.84 3.61
CA PHE A 101 -17.07 -3.96 2.62
C PHE A 101 -16.28 -4.70 1.54
N ASN A 102 -15.83 -5.94 1.84
CA ASN A 102 -15.18 -6.81 0.88
C ASN A 102 -16.17 -7.71 0.14
N TYR A 103 -17.44 -7.75 0.57
CA TYR A 103 -18.45 -8.55 -0.12
C TYR A 103 -18.57 -8.11 -1.57
N ARG A 104 -18.53 -9.07 -2.48
CA ARG A 104 -18.70 -8.86 -3.91
C ARG A 104 -19.95 -9.60 -4.38
N PHE A 105 -20.81 -8.88 -5.07
CA PHE A 105 -22.00 -9.46 -5.66
C PHE A 105 -21.63 -10.46 -6.76
N ASP A 106 -22.22 -11.64 -6.74
CA ASP A 106 -21.98 -12.74 -7.68
C ASP A 106 -23.16 -12.96 -8.65
N GLU A 107 -24.28 -12.26 -8.44
CA GLU A 107 -25.48 -12.35 -9.26
C GLU A 107 -26.17 -10.99 -9.49
N GLY A 108 -27.16 -10.98 -10.40
CA GLY A 108 -27.96 -9.81 -10.72
C GLY A 108 -27.20 -8.69 -11.43
N SER A 109 -27.80 -7.51 -11.50
CA SER A 109 -27.22 -6.32 -12.13
C SER A 109 -25.98 -5.78 -11.40
N MET A 110 -25.82 -6.13 -10.12
CA MET A 110 -24.68 -5.72 -9.30
C MET A 110 -23.50 -6.70 -9.38
N LYS A 111 -23.61 -7.76 -10.18
CA LYS A 111 -22.54 -8.78 -10.31
C LYS A 111 -21.20 -8.15 -10.62
N GLY A 112 -20.18 -8.55 -9.84
CA GLY A 112 -18.81 -8.04 -9.96
C GLY A 112 -18.52 -6.79 -9.13
N HIS A 113 -19.54 -6.05 -8.66
CA HIS A 113 -19.33 -4.91 -7.78
C HIS A 113 -19.04 -5.33 -6.34
N ALA A 114 -18.07 -4.66 -5.71
CA ALA A 114 -17.86 -4.77 -4.28
C ALA A 114 -18.82 -3.82 -3.56
N PHE A 115 -19.47 -4.29 -2.47
CA PHE A 115 -20.37 -3.45 -1.67
C PHE A 115 -19.69 -2.15 -1.24
N GLY A 116 -18.46 -2.22 -0.75
CA GLY A 116 -17.72 -1.03 -0.31
C GLY A 116 -17.45 -0.03 -1.43
N ASN A 117 -17.29 -0.47 -2.70
CA ASN A 117 -17.16 0.47 -3.82
C ASN A 117 -18.48 1.19 -4.10
N LEU A 118 -19.61 0.48 -4.06
CA LEU A 118 -20.95 1.06 -4.18
C LEU A 118 -21.22 2.05 -3.04
N PHE A 119 -20.86 1.68 -1.82
CA PHE A 119 -21.01 2.53 -0.64
C PHE A 119 -20.20 3.85 -0.78
N MET A 120 -18.95 3.76 -1.21
CA MET A 120 -18.11 4.94 -1.46
C MET A 120 -18.69 5.83 -2.56
N ALA A 121 -19.15 5.24 -3.67
CA ALA A 121 -19.79 5.99 -4.75
C ALA A 121 -21.07 6.70 -4.28
N ALA A 122 -21.90 6.04 -3.47
CA ALA A 122 -23.09 6.65 -2.88
C ALA A 122 -22.74 7.81 -1.96
N LEU A 123 -21.73 7.67 -1.10
CA LEU A 123 -21.26 8.76 -0.24
C LEU A 123 -20.73 9.95 -1.04
N GLU A 124 -19.95 9.72 -2.10
CA GLU A 124 -19.45 10.79 -2.95
C GLU A 124 -20.58 11.54 -3.65
N LYS A 125 -21.58 10.82 -4.17
CA LYS A 125 -22.79 11.45 -4.76
C LYS A 125 -23.61 12.24 -3.74
N MET A 126 -23.74 11.72 -2.52
CA MET A 126 -24.49 12.37 -1.46
C MET A 126 -23.80 13.64 -0.94
N THR A 127 -22.47 13.59 -0.78
CA THR A 127 -21.71 14.71 -0.19
C THR A 127 -21.20 15.69 -1.26
N GLY A 128 -21.15 15.31 -2.53
CA GLY A 128 -20.53 16.07 -3.61
C GLY A 128 -18.99 16.16 -3.51
N SER A 129 -18.36 15.38 -2.62
CA SER A 129 -16.93 15.43 -2.35
C SER A 129 -16.38 14.05 -1.99
N PHE A 130 -15.39 13.59 -2.76
CA PHE A 130 -14.71 12.32 -2.45
C PHE A 130 -13.98 12.36 -1.09
N SER A 131 -13.41 13.51 -0.74
CA SER A 131 -12.75 13.67 0.57
C SER A 131 -13.72 13.49 1.73
N GLN A 132 -14.92 14.08 1.65
CA GLN A 132 -15.98 13.89 2.65
C GLN A 132 -16.52 12.46 2.65
N ALA A 133 -16.63 11.83 1.49
CA ALA A 133 -17.01 10.42 1.40
C ALA A 133 -16.01 9.50 2.14
N VAL A 134 -14.71 9.75 1.99
CA VAL A 134 -13.66 9.01 2.72
C VAL A 134 -13.74 9.24 4.22
N GLU A 135 -13.97 10.48 4.65
CA GLU A 135 -14.11 10.84 6.06
C GLU A 135 -15.32 10.13 6.70
N THR A 136 -16.49 10.24 6.07
CA THR A 136 -17.71 9.56 6.54
C THR A 136 -17.55 8.04 6.56
N ALA A 137 -16.93 7.47 5.52
CA ALA A 137 -16.62 6.03 5.50
C ALA A 137 -15.67 5.63 6.62
N SER A 138 -14.69 6.47 6.95
CA SER A 138 -13.75 6.23 8.07
C SER A 138 -14.46 6.17 9.41
N GLU A 139 -15.44 7.05 9.64
CA GLU A 139 -16.28 7.05 10.84
C GLU A 139 -17.14 5.77 10.92
N VAL A 140 -17.86 5.43 9.85
CA VAL A 140 -18.71 4.25 9.79
C VAL A 140 -17.93 2.95 10.02
N LEU A 141 -16.70 2.87 9.49
CA LEU A 141 -15.83 1.70 9.62
C LEU A 141 -15.07 1.66 10.96
N GLY A 142 -15.11 2.72 11.76
CA GLY A 142 -14.29 2.83 12.96
C GLY A 142 -12.81 2.66 12.65
N VAL A 143 -12.29 3.47 11.74
CA VAL A 143 -10.92 3.37 11.24
C VAL A 143 -9.94 3.89 12.29
N ASN A 144 -8.93 3.09 12.64
CA ASN A 144 -7.81 3.49 13.48
C ASN A 144 -6.68 4.03 12.59
N GLY A 145 -6.66 5.34 12.39
CA GLY A 145 -5.73 6.04 11.50
C GLY A 145 -6.46 6.97 10.53
N ARG A 146 -5.79 7.31 9.44
CA ARG A 146 -6.33 8.18 8.38
C ARG A 146 -6.10 7.57 7.01
N VAL A 147 -7.00 7.82 6.08
CA VAL A 147 -6.85 7.45 4.68
C VAL A 147 -7.09 8.69 3.84
N PHE A 148 -6.13 9.06 3.03
CA PHE A 148 -6.27 10.16 2.10
C PHE A 148 -5.94 9.70 0.68
N PRO A 149 -6.75 10.10 -0.32
CA PRO A 149 -6.31 10.02 -1.71
C PRO A 149 -5.05 10.89 -1.88
N ILE A 150 -4.06 10.38 -2.62
CA ILE A 150 -2.81 11.14 -2.88
C ILE A 150 -3.09 12.40 -3.69
N THR A 151 -4.12 12.37 -4.53
CA THR A 151 -4.68 13.49 -5.28
C THR A 151 -6.21 13.40 -5.30
N LEU A 152 -6.88 14.53 -5.47
CA LEU A 152 -8.32 14.62 -5.71
C LEU A 152 -8.63 14.94 -7.18
N ASP A 153 -7.60 15.08 -8.01
CA ASP A 153 -7.74 15.33 -9.42
C ASP A 153 -8.16 14.04 -10.15
N ASP A 154 -9.12 14.16 -11.09
CA ASP A 154 -9.46 13.07 -11.99
C ASP A 154 -8.38 12.99 -13.08
N THR A 155 -7.58 11.95 -13.02
CA THR A 155 -6.42 11.75 -13.90
C THR A 155 -6.35 10.31 -14.38
N LYS A 156 -5.70 10.09 -15.51
CA LYS A 156 -5.41 8.76 -16.06
C LYS A 156 -3.91 8.55 -16.14
N LEU A 157 -3.51 7.30 -15.99
CA LEU A 157 -2.13 6.89 -16.18
C LEU A 157 -1.87 6.64 -17.67
N SER A 158 -0.76 7.16 -18.18
CA SER A 158 -0.24 6.89 -19.52
C SER A 158 1.19 6.36 -19.41
N LEU A 159 1.48 5.32 -20.18
CA LEU A 159 2.80 4.71 -20.30
C LEU A 159 3.29 4.85 -21.73
N ARG A 160 4.56 5.24 -21.88
CA ARG A 160 5.22 5.34 -23.19
C ARG A 160 6.46 4.44 -23.22
N LEU A 161 6.53 3.60 -24.24
CA LEU A 161 7.68 2.74 -24.55
C LEU A 161 8.69 3.46 -25.46
N ARG A 162 9.92 2.93 -25.54
CA ARG A 162 11.00 3.49 -26.39
C ARG A 162 10.67 3.51 -27.85
N ASP A 163 9.89 2.56 -28.34
CA ASP A 163 9.42 2.48 -29.73
C ASP A 163 8.35 3.53 -30.08
N GLY A 164 7.92 4.34 -29.11
CA GLY A 164 6.89 5.35 -29.24
C GLY A 164 5.47 4.85 -28.96
N THR A 165 5.29 3.58 -28.64
CA THR A 165 3.98 3.03 -28.22
C THR A 165 3.49 3.74 -26.97
N VAL A 166 2.24 4.20 -26.97
CA VAL A 166 1.57 4.82 -25.84
C VAL A 166 0.39 3.96 -25.42
N VAL A 167 0.32 3.66 -24.12
CA VAL A 167 -0.77 2.87 -23.50
C VAL A 167 -1.41 3.71 -22.42
N GLU A 168 -2.74 3.87 -22.48
CA GLU A 168 -3.51 4.65 -21.52
C GLU A 168 -4.38 3.75 -20.64
N GLY A 169 -4.45 4.10 -19.36
CA GLY A 169 -5.22 3.37 -18.35
C GLY A 169 -4.39 2.35 -17.58
N GLU A 170 -4.66 2.28 -16.27
CA GLU A 170 -3.92 1.38 -15.35
C GLU A 170 -4.09 -0.08 -15.74
N HIS A 171 -5.32 -0.51 -16.01
CA HIS A 171 -5.62 -1.88 -16.40
C HIS A 171 -4.97 -2.28 -17.74
N ALA A 172 -4.96 -1.39 -18.74
CA ALA A 172 -4.29 -1.64 -20.02
C ALA A 172 -2.77 -1.76 -19.82
N ILE A 173 -2.20 -0.90 -18.98
CA ILE A 173 -0.77 -0.93 -18.63
C ILE A 173 -0.43 -2.23 -17.89
N GLU A 174 -1.31 -2.71 -16.99
CA GLU A 174 -1.07 -3.95 -16.22
C GLU A 174 -0.86 -5.18 -17.11
N VAL A 175 -1.48 -5.21 -18.29
CA VAL A 175 -1.37 -6.34 -19.24
C VAL A 175 -0.39 -6.06 -20.38
N THR A 176 0.23 -4.89 -20.42
CA THR A 176 1.19 -4.51 -21.46
C THR A 176 2.52 -5.23 -21.24
N ASN A 177 3.10 -5.72 -22.34
CA ASN A 177 4.43 -6.29 -22.33
C ASN A 177 5.48 -5.17 -22.39
N ILE A 178 6.22 -5.00 -21.30
CA ILE A 178 7.36 -4.07 -21.21
C ILE A 178 8.63 -4.91 -21.34
N PRO A 179 9.49 -4.71 -22.37
CA PRO A 179 10.74 -5.43 -22.50
C PRO A 179 11.59 -5.34 -21.22
N GLY A 180 12.22 -6.43 -20.78
CA GLY A 180 12.89 -6.53 -19.49
C GLY A 180 14.05 -5.53 -19.26
N ASP A 181 14.67 -5.03 -20.35
CA ASP A 181 15.70 -3.98 -20.33
C ASP A 181 15.13 -2.57 -20.46
N GLU A 182 13.81 -2.44 -20.61
CA GLU A 182 13.15 -1.16 -20.78
C GLU A 182 12.70 -0.56 -19.43
N ARG A 183 12.86 0.76 -19.33
CA ARG A 183 12.34 1.58 -18.24
C ARG A 183 11.36 2.58 -18.85
N PRO A 184 10.04 2.27 -18.85
CA PRO A 184 9.04 3.05 -19.54
C PRO A 184 8.90 4.45 -18.93
N TRP A 185 8.49 5.40 -19.75
CA TRP A 185 8.07 6.71 -19.27
C TRP A 185 6.60 6.66 -18.86
N LEU A 186 6.29 7.17 -17.66
CA LEU A 186 4.93 7.28 -17.16
C LEU A 186 4.58 8.74 -16.91
N GLU A 187 3.32 9.08 -17.18
CA GLU A 187 2.77 10.39 -16.86
C GLU A 187 1.30 10.30 -16.43
N LEU A 188 0.84 11.32 -15.72
CA LEU A 188 -0.56 11.51 -15.36
C LEU A 188 -1.18 12.53 -16.30
N SER A 189 -2.30 12.19 -16.93
CA SER A 189 -3.02 13.04 -17.89
C SER A 189 -4.51 13.15 -17.55
N PRO A 190 -5.01 14.37 -17.24
CA PRO A 190 -4.25 15.59 -16.98
C PRO A 190 -3.31 15.47 -15.78
N PRO A 191 -2.28 16.34 -15.69
CA PRO A 191 -1.37 16.33 -14.55
C PRO A 191 -2.09 16.56 -13.22
N ALA A 192 -1.84 15.71 -12.23
CA ALA A 192 -2.46 15.75 -10.92
C ALA A 192 -1.58 16.44 -9.87
N THR A 193 -2.21 17.12 -8.92
CA THR A 193 -1.54 17.81 -7.80
C THR A 193 -1.82 17.09 -6.49
N ILE A 194 -0.85 17.07 -5.60
CA ILE A 194 -0.94 16.42 -4.30
C ILE A 194 -2.08 17.02 -3.45
N ASN A 195 -2.88 16.16 -2.85
CA ASN A 195 -3.85 16.55 -1.84
C ASN A 195 -3.14 17.27 -0.67
N PRO A 196 -3.58 18.46 -0.25
CA PRO A 196 -2.97 19.20 0.86
C PRO A 196 -2.84 18.38 2.15
N HIS A 197 -3.83 17.53 2.48
CA HIS A 197 -3.77 16.64 3.65
C HIS A 197 -2.70 15.55 3.49
N ALA A 198 -2.53 15.02 2.28
CA ALA A 198 -1.47 14.06 1.97
C ALA A 198 -0.08 14.70 2.10
N ARG A 199 0.07 15.93 1.56
CA ARG A 199 1.32 16.69 1.70
C ARG A 199 1.66 16.92 3.18
N GLN A 200 0.71 17.41 3.96
CA GLN A 200 0.94 17.67 5.39
C GLN A 200 1.29 16.39 6.15
N ALA A 201 0.62 15.27 5.83
CA ALA A 201 0.92 13.98 6.45
C ALA A 201 2.37 13.53 6.19
N ILE A 202 2.89 13.71 4.95
CA ILE A 202 4.30 13.40 4.62
C ILE A 202 5.26 14.27 5.43
N LEU A 203 4.98 15.58 5.55
CA LEU A 203 5.85 16.52 6.27
C LEU A 203 5.90 16.25 7.77
N ASP A 204 4.79 15.81 8.37
CA ASP A 204 4.64 15.54 9.80
C ASP A 204 5.03 14.11 10.21
N ALA A 205 5.37 13.27 9.23
CA ALA A 205 5.72 11.87 9.48
C ALA A 205 7.06 11.71 10.19
N ASP A 206 7.16 10.63 10.96
CA ASP A 206 8.43 10.10 11.49
C ASP A 206 9.00 9.04 10.54
N LEU A 207 8.09 8.32 9.85
CA LEU A 207 8.42 7.27 8.89
C LEU A 207 7.50 7.39 7.67
N VAL A 208 8.08 7.46 6.47
CA VAL A 208 7.37 7.35 5.20
C VAL A 208 7.71 6.01 4.56
N VAL A 209 6.71 5.19 4.33
CA VAL A 209 6.87 3.84 3.80
C VAL A 209 6.21 3.76 2.42
N VAL A 210 7.00 3.45 1.39
CA VAL A 210 6.47 3.01 0.10
C VAL A 210 6.14 1.53 0.20
N ALA A 211 4.86 1.19 0.04
CA ALA A 211 4.36 -0.18 0.16
C ALA A 211 4.81 -1.06 -1.02
N PRO A 212 4.84 -2.39 -0.87
CA PRO A 212 4.93 -3.26 -2.04
C PRO A 212 3.65 -3.16 -2.87
N GLY A 213 3.77 -3.27 -4.19
CA GLY A 213 2.63 -3.17 -5.10
C GLY A 213 3.04 -3.26 -6.56
N LEU A 214 2.08 -3.15 -7.48
CA LEU A 214 2.38 -3.04 -8.90
C LEU A 214 3.21 -1.79 -9.15
N LEU A 215 4.44 -1.99 -9.65
CA LEU A 215 5.42 -0.90 -9.80
C LEU A 215 4.85 0.22 -10.67
N TYR A 216 4.44 -0.12 -11.90
CA TYR A 216 3.98 0.87 -12.86
C TYR A 216 2.48 1.24 -12.73
N GLY A 217 1.63 0.33 -12.24
CA GLY A 217 0.20 0.58 -12.10
C GLY A 217 -0.19 1.28 -10.80
N SER A 218 0.52 1.01 -9.69
CA SER A 218 0.08 1.51 -8.37
C SER A 218 1.09 2.43 -7.69
N LEU A 219 2.40 2.08 -7.72
CA LEU A 219 3.41 2.82 -6.96
C LEU A 219 3.89 4.06 -7.72
N ALA A 220 4.31 3.89 -8.97
CA ALA A 220 4.79 4.99 -9.79
C ALA A 220 3.74 6.11 -9.96
N PRO A 221 2.45 5.83 -10.26
CA PRO A 221 1.47 6.90 -10.38
C PRO A 221 1.30 7.73 -9.10
N ALA A 222 1.33 7.09 -7.93
CA ALA A 222 1.27 7.82 -6.66
C ALA A 222 2.47 8.75 -6.46
N LEU A 223 3.66 8.31 -6.88
CA LEU A 223 4.90 9.09 -6.77
C LEU A 223 5.00 10.22 -7.82
N LEU A 224 4.34 10.05 -8.97
CA LEU A 224 4.30 11.05 -10.05
C LEU A 224 3.41 12.25 -9.78
N VAL A 225 2.52 12.20 -8.78
CA VAL A 225 1.65 13.32 -8.43
C VAL A 225 2.49 14.55 -8.08
N ARG A 226 2.22 15.67 -8.76
CA ARG A 226 2.98 16.94 -8.56
C ARG A 226 2.95 17.36 -7.10
N GLY A 227 4.12 17.57 -6.52
CA GLY A 227 4.31 17.94 -5.12
C GLY A 227 4.66 16.80 -4.19
N VAL A 228 4.51 15.53 -4.61
CA VAL A 228 4.95 14.35 -3.81
C VAL A 228 6.46 14.35 -3.66
N THR A 229 7.22 14.43 -4.76
CA THR A 229 8.69 14.53 -4.74
C THR A 229 9.17 15.64 -3.81
N ARG A 230 8.54 16.82 -3.90
CA ARG A 230 8.91 17.94 -3.05
C ARG A 230 8.61 17.65 -1.58
N ALA A 231 7.45 17.08 -1.24
CA ALA A 231 7.12 16.71 0.13
C ALA A 231 8.08 15.66 0.69
N LEU A 232 8.47 14.66 -0.13
CA LEU A 232 9.46 13.64 0.22
C LEU A 232 10.88 14.20 0.41
N ALA A 233 11.23 15.27 -0.29
CA ALA A 233 12.51 15.96 -0.13
C ALA A 233 12.53 16.88 1.11
N GLU A 234 11.40 17.49 1.45
CA GLU A 234 11.25 18.41 2.59
C GLU A 234 11.08 17.69 3.93
N THR A 235 10.53 16.48 3.95
CA THR A 235 10.28 15.73 5.19
C THR A 235 11.59 15.31 5.87
N LYS A 236 11.53 15.27 7.23
CA LYS A 236 12.59 14.70 8.07
C LYS A 236 12.41 13.20 8.35
N ALA A 237 11.30 12.63 7.88
CA ALA A 237 10.99 11.23 8.08
C ALA A 237 12.03 10.32 7.41
N LYS A 238 12.32 9.18 8.03
CA LYS A 238 13.05 8.10 7.34
C LYS A 238 12.17 7.55 6.21
N LYS A 239 12.71 7.49 5.00
CA LYS A 239 12.04 6.94 3.81
C LYS A 239 12.39 5.48 3.65
N VAL A 240 11.39 4.61 3.69
CA VAL A 240 11.55 3.16 3.61
C VAL A 240 10.77 2.61 2.43
N TYR A 241 11.42 1.81 1.61
CA TYR A 241 10.72 1.00 0.62
C TYR A 241 10.64 -0.45 1.11
N VAL A 242 9.44 -1.03 1.05
CA VAL A 242 9.23 -2.47 1.26
C VAL A 242 9.15 -3.15 -0.09
N CYS A 243 10.19 -3.91 -0.43
CA CYS A 243 10.33 -4.49 -1.75
C CYS A 243 9.29 -5.60 -2.01
N ASN A 244 8.89 -5.73 -3.25
CA ASN A 244 8.01 -6.79 -3.72
C ASN A 244 8.63 -8.18 -3.44
N LEU A 245 7.78 -9.21 -3.25
CA LEU A 245 8.23 -10.60 -3.05
C LEU A 245 8.49 -11.32 -4.38
N VAL A 246 7.69 -10.99 -5.38
CA VAL A 246 7.73 -11.62 -6.70
C VAL A 246 7.69 -10.57 -7.82
N THR A 247 8.22 -10.93 -8.96
CA THR A 247 8.16 -10.14 -10.18
C THR A 247 6.74 -10.17 -10.75
N LYS A 248 6.40 -9.21 -11.59
CA LYS A 248 5.18 -9.20 -12.41
C LYS A 248 5.56 -9.60 -13.83
N PRO A 249 4.95 -10.67 -14.38
CA PRO A 249 5.20 -11.08 -15.77
C PRO A 249 5.02 -9.92 -16.73
N THR A 250 5.87 -9.85 -17.73
CA THR A 250 5.86 -8.82 -18.79
C THR A 250 6.14 -7.38 -18.34
N GLN A 251 6.43 -7.16 -17.05
CA GLN A 251 6.69 -5.81 -16.52
C GLN A 251 8.01 -5.70 -15.75
N THR A 252 8.25 -6.63 -14.83
CA THR A 252 9.43 -6.59 -13.97
C THR A 252 10.19 -7.92 -14.03
N ASP A 253 10.17 -8.58 -15.20
CA ASP A 253 10.91 -9.82 -15.41
C ASP A 253 12.39 -9.60 -15.16
N GLY A 254 12.97 -10.47 -14.34
CA GLY A 254 14.39 -10.41 -14.00
C GLY A 254 14.79 -9.28 -13.04
N PHE A 255 13.84 -8.47 -12.55
CA PHE A 255 14.16 -7.43 -11.56
C PHE A 255 14.70 -8.03 -10.27
N THR A 256 15.81 -7.47 -9.82
CA THR A 256 16.37 -7.66 -8.49
C THR A 256 15.81 -6.64 -7.50
N VAL A 257 16.15 -6.79 -6.21
CA VAL A 257 15.85 -5.77 -5.19
C VAL A 257 16.41 -4.41 -5.60
N ALA A 258 17.63 -4.38 -6.16
CA ALA A 258 18.26 -3.13 -6.61
C ALA A 258 17.48 -2.47 -7.75
N ASP A 259 17.03 -3.24 -8.75
CA ASP A 259 16.23 -2.72 -9.87
C ASP A 259 14.91 -2.10 -9.40
N PHE A 260 14.23 -2.75 -8.45
CA PHE A 260 13.01 -2.19 -7.86
C PHE A 260 13.27 -0.86 -7.13
N VAL A 261 14.37 -0.77 -6.37
CA VAL A 261 14.72 0.46 -5.66
C VAL A 261 15.07 1.58 -6.64
N ASP A 262 15.87 1.27 -7.66
CA ASP A 262 16.27 2.26 -8.68
C ASP A 262 15.04 2.85 -9.39
N GLU A 263 13.99 2.02 -9.67
CA GLU A 263 12.73 2.50 -10.24
C GLU A 263 11.90 3.33 -9.25
N ILE A 264 11.78 2.89 -8.00
CA ILE A 264 11.06 3.66 -6.96
C ILE A 264 11.71 5.03 -6.77
N GLU A 265 13.04 5.11 -6.69
CA GLU A 265 13.76 6.38 -6.56
C GLU A 265 13.64 7.26 -7.81
N ARG A 266 13.63 6.66 -9.01
CA ARG A 266 13.40 7.36 -10.27
C ARG A 266 12.05 8.09 -10.26
N PHE A 267 10.97 7.43 -9.81
CA PHE A 267 9.64 8.03 -9.74
C PHE A 267 9.45 8.96 -8.55
N ALA A 268 10.03 8.62 -7.40
CA ALA A 268 9.97 9.46 -6.20
C ALA A 268 10.78 10.76 -6.35
N GLY A 269 11.83 10.74 -7.18
CA GLY A 269 12.77 11.86 -7.35
C GLY A 269 13.61 12.14 -6.10
N VAL A 270 13.66 11.19 -5.16
CA VAL A 270 14.46 11.23 -3.92
C VAL A 270 14.97 9.84 -3.59
N SER A 271 16.07 9.77 -2.85
CA SER A 271 16.64 8.51 -2.38
C SER A 271 15.85 7.95 -1.19
N MET A 272 15.81 6.62 -1.10
CA MET A 272 15.33 5.90 0.09
C MET A 272 16.46 5.81 1.12
N ASP A 273 16.08 5.89 2.41
CA ASP A 273 17.05 5.71 3.50
C ASP A 273 17.21 4.22 3.84
N TYR A 274 16.12 3.46 3.73
CA TYR A 274 16.05 2.04 4.05
C TYR A 274 15.29 1.26 2.98
N VAL A 275 15.72 0.02 2.74
CA VAL A 275 15.03 -0.96 1.89
C VAL A 275 14.83 -2.23 2.70
N LEU A 276 13.58 -2.61 2.93
CA LEU A 276 13.23 -3.86 3.59
C LEU A 276 12.87 -4.89 2.51
N TYR A 277 13.61 -5.99 2.42
CA TYR A 277 13.40 -7.02 1.43
C TYR A 277 13.36 -8.43 2.06
N ASN A 278 12.73 -9.36 1.34
CA ASN A 278 12.68 -10.75 1.77
C ASN A 278 13.94 -11.50 1.34
N ASN A 279 14.63 -12.12 2.31
CA ASN A 279 15.80 -12.96 2.05
C ASN A 279 15.55 -14.46 2.33
N TYR A 280 14.28 -14.86 2.40
CA TYR A 280 13.89 -16.26 2.58
C TYR A 280 13.39 -16.86 1.27
N ARG A 281 13.90 -18.04 0.91
CA ARG A 281 13.42 -18.81 -0.25
C ARG A 281 12.34 -19.78 0.19
N PRO A 282 11.11 -19.66 -0.34
CA PRO A 282 10.04 -20.63 -0.12
C PRO A 282 10.40 -22.02 -0.65
N PRO A 283 9.66 -23.08 -0.25
CA PRO A 283 9.82 -24.41 -0.81
C PRO A 283 9.70 -24.42 -2.34
N GLN A 284 10.52 -25.26 -3.00
CA GLN A 284 10.58 -25.30 -4.46
C GLN A 284 9.22 -25.54 -5.12
N GLU A 285 8.40 -26.42 -4.55
CA GLU A 285 7.04 -26.68 -5.06
C GLU A 285 6.18 -25.40 -5.16
N LEU A 286 6.36 -24.45 -4.24
CA LEU A 286 5.65 -23.18 -4.26
C LEU A 286 6.25 -22.24 -5.32
N LEU A 287 7.56 -22.21 -5.46
CA LEU A 287 8.24 -21.44 -6.49
C LEU A 287 7.86 -21.92 -7.90
N ASP A 288 7.76 -23.24 -8.11
CA ASP A 288 7.37 -23.82 -9.40
C ASP A 288 5.94 -23.42 -9.79
N LYS A 289 5.00 -23.34 -8.83
CA LYS A 289 3.64 -22.85 -9.08
C LYS A 289 3.62 -21.40 -9.57
N TYR A 290 4.51 -20.56 -9.03
CA TYR A 290 4.65 -19.18 -9.46
C TYR A 290 5.32 -19.07 -10.83
N ALA A 291 6.40 -19.82 -11.03
CA ALA A 291 7.11 -19.87 -12.30
C ALA A 291 6.19 -20.30 -13.46
N HIS A 292 5.21 -21.18 -13.19
CA HIS A 292 4.20 -21.59 -14.20
C HIS A 292 3.33 -20.42 -14.69
N ASN A 293 3.17 -19.39 -13.85
CA ASN A 293 2.46 -18.15 -14.20
C ASN A 293 3.41 -17.02 -14.64
N GLY A 294 4.71 -17.30 -14.82
CA GLY A 294 5.72 -16.29 -15.15
C GLY A 294 6.11 -15.38 -14.00
N GLU A 295 5.68 -15.68 -12.76
CA GLU A 295 6.05 -14.93 -11.57
C GLU A 295 7.26 -15.57 -10.90
N TYR A 296 8.27 -14.80 -10.57
CA TYR A 296 9.51 -15.28 -9.95
C TYR A 296 9.78 -14.53 -8.67
N LEU A 297 10.44 -15.20 -7.71
CA LEU A 297 10.91 -14.54 -6.49
C LEU A 297 11.88 -13.41 -6.89
N VAL A 298 11.71 -12.23 -6.28
CA VAL A 298 12.65 -11.12 -6.47
C VAL A 298 14.00 -11.52 -5.90
N GLU A 299 15.01 -11.56 -6.76
CA GLU A 299 16.37 -11.94 -6.39
C GLU A 299 17.11 -10.79 -5.72
N TRP A 300 18.14 -11.13 -4.95
CA TRP A 300 18.99 -10.16 -4.25
C TRP A 300 20.45 -10.60 -4.24
N ASP A 301 21.35 -9.63 -4.31
CA ASP A 301 22.77 -9.80 -4.05
C ASP A 301 23.17 -8.94 -2.85
N GLU A 302 23.50 -9.59 -1.72
CA GLU A 302 23.89 -8.88 -0.49
C GLU A 302 25.17 -8.05 -0.66
N ALA A 303 26.10 -8.51 -1.50
CA ALA A 303 27.36 -7.81 -1.75
C ALA A 303 27.14 -6.55 -2.59
N GLU A 304 26.22 -6.57 -3.54
CA GLU A 304 25.78 -5.40 -4.30
C GLU A 304 25.00 -4.43 -3.39
N LEU A 305 24.00 -4.92 -2.66
CA LEU A 305 23.15 -4.10 -1.80
C LEU A 305 23.93 -3.37 -0.71
N LYS A 306 25.01 -3.96 -0.20
CA LYS A 306 25.92 -3.30 0.78
C LYS A 306 26.68 -2.11 0.21
N LYS A 307 26.77 -1.98 -1.12
CA LYS A 307 27.46 -0.86 -1.79
C LYS A 307 26.52 0.30 -2.14
N LYS A 308 25.20 0.08 -2.03
CA LYS A 308 24.20 1.10 -2.33
C LYS A 308 24.17 2.19 -1.23
N HIS A 309 23.59 3.33 -1.54
CA HIS A 309 23.47 4.49 -0.64
C HIS A 309 22.43 4.32 0.46
N TYR A 310 21.54 3.34 0.34
CA TYR A 310 20.49 3.00 1.34
C TYR A 310 20.92 1.83 2.22
N TYR A 311 20.30 1.72 3.39
CA TYR A 311 20.47 0.56 4.25
C TYR A 311 19.51 -0.57 3.83
N ALA A 312 20.05 -1.65 3.26
CA ALA A 312 19.26 -2.82 2.85
C ALA A 312 19.13 -3.83 4.01
N SER A 313 17.90 -4.09 4.43
CA SER A 313 17.57 -5.03 5.52
C SER A 313 16.87 -6.28 4.97
N GLY A 314 17.62 -7.36 4.80
CA GLY A 314 17.10 -8.66 4.42
C GLY A 314 16.50 -9.41 5.59
N LYS A 315 15.24 -9.84 5.50
CA LYS A 315 14.50 -10.56 6.54
C LYS A 315 13.57 -11.61 5.94
N HIS A 316 13.23 -12.63 6.74
CA HIS A 316 12.15 -13.55 6.36
C HIS A 316 10.79 -12.86 6.51
N LEU A 317 10.30 -12.28 5.43
CA LEU A 317 9.07 -11.48 5.41
C LEU A 317 7.84 -12.24 4.93
N ILE A 318 7.98 -13.47 4.48
CA ILE A 318 6.88 -14.29 3.95
C ILE A 318 6.05 -14.85 5.10
N ALA A 319 4.73 -14.84 4.92
CA ALA A 319 3.76 -15.42 5.84
C ALA A 319 3.88 -16.97 5.86
N ASN A 320 3.84 -17.56 7.05
CA ASN A 320 3.83 -19.00 7.21
C ASN A 320 2.42 -19.56 6.96
N GLY A 321 2.29 -20.51 6.03
CA GLY A 321 1.07 -21.28 5.79
C GLY A 321 0.03 -20.61 4.88
N ILE A 322 -0.80 -21.46 4.28
CA ILE A 322 -1.95 -21.04 3.47
C ILE A 322 -3.06 -20.64 4.45
N ARG A 323 -3.34 -19.35 4.62
CA ARG A 323 -4.57 -18.96 5.29
C ARG A 323 -5.75 -19.46 4.45
N GLN A 324 -6.54 -20.36 5.02
CA GLN A 324 -7.82 -20.73 4.42
C GLN A 324 -8.72 -19.49 4.42
N HIS A 325 -8.82 -18.83 3.27
CA HIS A 325 -9.79 -17.78 3.08
C HIS A 325 -11.19 -18.39 2.91
N ASN A 326 -12.17 -17.78 3.54
CA ASN A 326 -13.56 -18.15 3.32
C ASN A 326 -13.91 -17.82 1.85
N LYS A 327 -13.96 -18.86 1.00
CA LYS A 327 -14.21 -18.74 -0.45
C LYS A 327 -15.53 -18.02 -0.78
N LYS A 328 -16.49 -17.98 0.16
CA LYS A 328 -17.76 -17.26 -0.01
C LYS A 328 -17.62 -15.75 0.17
N ALA A 329 -16.64 -15.27 0.94
CA ALA A 329 -16.44 -13.84 1.21
C ALA A 329 -15.56 -13.14 0.16
N ASP A 330 -14.65 -13.86 -0.49
CA ASP A 330 -13.76 -13.34 -1.54
C ASP A 330 -13.46 -14.42 -2.57
N PRO A 331 -14.24 -14.52 -3.68
CA PRO A 331 -14.00 -15.49 -4.75
C PRO A 331 -12.60 -15.38 -5.39
N LEU A 332 -12.02 -14.18 -5.38
CA LEU A 332 -10.68 -13.93 -5.93
C LEU A 332 -9.55 -14.30 -4.96
N ALA A 333 -9.85 -14.62 -3.71
CA ALA A 333 -8.84 -14.99 -2.73
C ALA A 333 -8.06 -16.26 -3.12
N ALA A 334 -8.66 -17.15 -3.91
CA ALA A 334 -8.02 -18.35 -4.44
C ALA A 334 -7.01 -18.05 -5.56
N LEU A 335 -7.18 -16.93 -6.26
CA LEU A 335 -6.29 -16.46 -7.33
C LEU A 335 -5.19 -15.54 -6.80
N ARG A 336 -5.33 -15.04 -5.57
CA ARG A 336 -4.32 -14.20 -4.94
C ARG A 336 -3.14 -15.04 -4.51
N SER A 337 -1.97 -14.43 -4.63
CA SER A 337 -0.68 -15.07 -4.40
C SER A 337 -0.59 -15.82 -3.06
N LEU A 338 -0.06 -17.04 -3.10
CA LEU A 338 0.28 -17.85 -1.91
C LEU A 338 1.53 -17.28 -1.20
N ILE A 339 2.44 -16.68 -1.97
CA ILE A 339 3.61 -15.94 -1.44
C ILE A 339 3.15 -14.53 -1.09
N ARG A 340 3.00 -14.25 0.19
CA ARG A 340 2.54 -12.97 0.71
C ARG A 340 3.43 -12.50 1.83
N HIS A 341 3.53 -11.21 1.96
CA HIS A 341 4.13 -10.60 3.12
C HIS A 341 3.38 -10.94 4.42
N ASP A 342 4.14 -11.22 5.47
CA ASP A 342 3.61 -11.31 6.82
C ASP A 342 3.48 -9.91 7.42
N SER A 343 2.24 -9.51 7.70
CA SER A 343 1.93 -8.17 8.21
C SER A 343 2.63 -7.84 9.52
N ASP A 344 2.78 -8.84 10.41
CA ASP A 344 3.39 -8.63 11.73
C ASP A 344 4.91 -8.57 11.64
N LYS A 345 5.52 -9.40 10.76
CA LYS A 345 6.97 -9.37 10.53
C LYS A 345 7.39 -8.02 9.95
N ILE A 346 6.67 -7.53 8.92
CA ILE A 346 7.00 -6.24 8.31
C ILE A 346 6.82 -5.10 9.33
N ALA A 347 5.67 -5.04 10.00
CA ALA A 347 5.41 -3.98 10.97
C ALA A 347 6.49 -3.92 12.05
N ARG A 348 6.94 -5.08 12.54
CA ARG A 348 8.02 -5.19 13.52
C ARG A 348 9.35 -4.65 13.00
N GLU A 349 9.71 -4.99 11.76
CA GLU A 349 10.95 -4.49 11.15
C GLU A 349 10.89 -2.98 10.87
N LEU A 350 9.74 -2.46 10.44
CA LEU A 350 9.53 -1.02 10.27
C LEU A 350 9.67 -0.27 11.60
N MET A 351 9.12 -0.81 12.68
CA MET A 351 9.31 -0.25 14.02
C MET A 351 10.78 -0.29 14.46
N ARG A 352 11.52 -1.36 14.15
CA ARG A 352 12.98 -1.42 14.41
C ARG A 352 13.73 -0.36 13.63
N ILE A 353 13.40 -0.14 12.35
CA ILE A 353 14.00 0.92 11.54
C ILE A 353 13.72 2.29 12.14
N TYR A 354 12.52 2.52 12.67
CA TYR A 354 12.22 3.79 13.34
C TYR A 354 13.16 4.04 14.53
N PHE A 355 13.38 3.03 15.38
CA PHE A 355 14.20 3.15 16.59
C PHE A 355 15.72 3.02 16.36
N SER A 356 16.18 2.67 15.16
CA SER A 356 17.60 2.66 14.79
C SER A 356 18.09 4.06 14.49
#